data_854c028efa951122240d0fdd04813b0c
#
_entry.id   854c028efa951122240d0fdd04813b0c
#
_cell.length_a   1.000
_cell.length_b   1.000
_cell.length_c   1.000
_cell.angle_alpha   90.00
_cell.angle_beta   90.00
_cell.angle_gamma   90.00
#
_symmetry.space_group_name_H-M   'P 1'
#
loop_
_entity.id
_entity.type
_entity.pdbx_description
1 polymer ?
#
loop_
_entity_poly.entity_id
_entity_poly.type
_entity_poly.pdbx_seq_one_letter_code
_entity_poly.pdbx_strand_id
1 'polypeptide(L)'
;MGVYGALCLLHQPFFFTSNSSNVMSVFNKFFKDESKVLNHEKAEAYKLSAEMELYSVVVTSSLSSKFYETTEEQIDRIAALIRKCDHQFVAQLAVYARTKMNLRSIPLFLIVELAKIHSGDNLVSKTIEKVVLRADEIMELLICYQWRNKSEGRKKLARLSHQVQVGLQHAFNRFDEYQFAKYDRDNLEVKLRDALFLVHPKAKDDAQQTIFDKIANKFLETPYTWETELSALGQYQFESPEAKKQAFKEKWEELIGSGKLGYMALLRNLRNILCAEVNDNSLKDVAHRLSNPQEVARAKQFPFRFLSAYRELQDCANGNVWLIMQALEEAVVATAQNIAGFDEHTRVLLACDVSGSMCRPISEKSTVEAYDVGLVLAMLLKNRCKHVVSGIFGDSWKVINMPASGILSNVMQMYSREGEVGYSTNGYKVIEYLRRRKIAMDKVMIFTDCQMWDSTDDNKTLQDEWTMYKAMAPQAKLYLFDLVGYGQSPLKMLDNDVALIAGWSDKVFDMLEALENGSSIVEEIRKIEL
;
A
#
# COMPACT_ATOMS: atom_id res chain seq x y z
N MET A 1 53.48 -40.63 59.73
CA MET A 1 53.72 -40.85 58.31
C MET A 1 52.38 -41.12 57.64
N GLY A 2 51.87 -40.15 56.96
CA GLY A 2 51.22 -40.10 55.71
C GLY A 2 49.76 -40.64 55.57
N VAL A 3 48.89 -39.75 55.71
CA VAL A 3 47.43 -39.86 55.50
C VAL A 3 47.05 -39.66 54.02
N TYR A 4 46.11 -40.40 53.51
CA TYR A 4 45.16 -39.97 52.45
C TYR A 4 43.85 -40.73 52.63
N GLY A 5 42.84 -39.93 53.10
CA GLY A 5 41.44 -40.34 53.12
C GLY A 5 40.69 -39.70 51.96
N ALA A 6 40.02 -40.52 51.17
CA ALA A 6 39.14 -40.07 50.11
C ALA A 6 37.72 -39.87 50.67
N LEU A 7 37.19 -38.65 50.53
CA LEU A 7 35.80 -38.34 50.81
C LEU A 7 34.98 -38.44 49.52
N CYS A 8 34.03 -39.35 49.54
CA CYS A 8 32.96 -39.43 48.54
C CYS A 8 31.86 -38.42 48.85
N LEU A 9 31.63 -37.41 48.02
CA LEU A 9 30.52 -36.49 48.14
C LEU A 9 29.44 -36.82 47.12
N LEU A 10 28.29 -37.12 47.66
CA LEU A 10 27.03 -37.36 46.97
C LEU A 10 26.58 -36.09 46.26
N HIS A 11 26.32 -36.20 44.97
CA HIS A 11 25.60 -35.21 44.18
C HIS A 11 24.10 -35.26 44.51
N GLN A 12 23.56 -34.24 45.11
CA GLN A 12 22.11 -33.92 45.04
C GLN A 12 21.89 -32.85 43.98
N PRO A 13 20.86 -32.95 43.14
CA PRO A 13 20.52 -31.88 42.21
C PRO A 13 19.78 -30.78 42.94
N PHE A 14 20.36 -29.58 42.94
CA PHE A 14 19.64 -28.35 43.30
C PHE A 14 18.62 -28.04 42.22
N PHE A 15 17.34 -28.18 42.57
CA PHE A 15 16.26 -27.56 41.84
C PHE A 15 16.33 -26.02 42.04
N PHE A 16 16.81 -25.30 41.05
CA PHE A 16 16.58 -23.87 40.97
C PHE A 16 15.14 -23.66 40.50
N THR A 17 14.26 -23.37 41.44
CA THR A 17 12.93 -22.80 41.13
C THR A 17 13.14 -21.40 40.58
N SER A 18 12.62 -21.21 39.36
CA SER A 18 12.64 -19.98 38.61
C SER A 18 11.94 -18.82 39.33
N ASN A 19 12.75 -17.93 39.92
CA ASN A 19 12.33 -16.58 40.30
C ASN A 19 13.15 -15.52 39.53
N SER A 20 13.48 -15.80 38.25
CA SER A 20 14.26 -14.87 37.45
C SER A 20 13.43 -13.76 36.81
N SER A 21 12.10 -13.88 36.73
CA SER A 21 11.23 -12.87 36.12
C SER A 21 11.06 -11.58 36.97
N ASN A 22 11.14 -11.69 38.31
CA ASN A 22 10.97 -10.50 39.17
C ASN A 22 12.26 -9.69 39.37
N VAL A 23 13.43 -10.30 39.20
CA VAL A 23 14.71 -9.58 39.35
C VAL A 23 15.02 -8.76 38.08
N MET A 24 14.69 -9.30 36.90
CA MET A 24 14.83 -8.55 35.64
C MET A 24 13.90 -7.32 35.57
N SER A 25 12.68 -7.39 36.11
CA SER A 25 11.74 -6.27 36.10
C SER A 25 12.18 -5.09 36.97
N VAL A 26 12.93 -5.34 38.05
CA VAL A 26 13.45 -4.29 38.93
C VAL A 26 14.65 -3.58 38.31
N PHE A 27 15.53 -4.30 37.63
CA PHE A 27 16.68 -3.68 36.93
C PHE A 27 16.25 -2.91 35.67
N ASN A 28 15.24 -3.35 34.92
CA ASN A 28 14.71 -2.61 33.77
C ASN A 28 14.10 -1.24 34.13
N LYS A 29 13.74 -1.00 35.39
CA LYS A 29 13.30 0.33 35.86
C LYS A 29 14.44 1.36 35.99
N PHE A 30 15.68 0.91 36.02
CA PHE A 30 16.86 1.79 36.13
C PHE A 30 17.55 2.08 34.80
N PHE A 31 17.28 1.31 33.75
CA PHE A 31 17.79 1.59 32.41
C PHE A 31 16.66 2.19 31.58
N LYS A 32 16.90 3.41 31.07
CA LYS A 32 16.00 4.04 30.11
C LYS A 32 15.91 3.10 28.89
N ASP A 33 14.74 2.57 28.60
CA ASP A 33 14.54 1.75 27.40
C ASP A 33 14.69 2.65 26.17
N GLU A 34 15.83 2.59 25.50
CA GLU A 34 16.16 3.42 24.33
C GLU A 34 15.23 3.18 23.14
N SER A 35 14.45 2.10 23.18
CA SER A 35 13.42 1.83 22.17
C SER A 35 12.15 2.66 22.36
N LYS A 36 11.92 3.21 23.57
CA LYS A 36 10.75 4.04 23.87
C LYS A 36 10.88 5.44 23.30
N VAL A 37 9.84 5.87 22.61
CA VAL A 37 9.67 7.21 22.05
C VAL A 37 8.26 7.72 22.35
N LEU A 38 8.00 8.98 22.07
CA LEU A 38 6.64 9.50 22.07
C LEU A 38 6.12 9.54 20.62
N ASN A 39 4.87 9.14 20.42
CA ASN A 39 4.19 9.30 19.16
C ASN A 39 3.69 10.75 18.98
N HIS A 40 3.00 11.06 17.87
CA HIS A 40 2.48 12.41 17.61
C HIS A 40 1.41 12.83 18.61
N GLU A 41 0.70 11.89 19.21
CA GLU A 41 -0.28 12.12 20.30
C GLU A 41 0.40 12.23 21.69
N LYS A 42 1.75 12.22 21.76
CA LYS A 42 2.55 12.24 22.99
C LYS A 42 2.37 11.03 23.91
N ALA A 43 1.78 9.95 23.41
CA ALA A 43 1.69 8.67 24.09
C ALA A 43 2.98 7.86 23.91
N GLU A 44 3.23 6.91 24.82
CA GLU A 44 4.35 5.99 24.74
C GLU A 44 4.26 5.12 23.50
N ALA A 45 5.31 5.04 22.71
CA ALA A 45 5.45 4.21 21.53
C ALA A 45 6.88 3.64 21.46
N TYR A 46 7.10 2.76 20.49
CA TYR A 46 8.38 2.09 20.28
C TYR A 46 8.94 2.41 18.90
N LYS A 47 10.25 2.64 18.88
CA LYS A 47 10.98 2.93 17.65
C LYS A 47 11.12 1.66 16.81
N LEU A 48 10.82 1.78 15.52
CA LEU A 48 11.11 0.75 14.53
C LEU A 48 12.61 0.74 14.15
N SER A 49 13.10 -0.39 13.64
CA SER A 49 14.40 -0.40 12.97
C SER A 49 14.35 0.49 11.72
N ALA A 50 15.50 1.02 11.27
CA ALA A 50 15.54 1.89 10.10
C ALA A 50 14.95 1.22 8.85
N GLU A 51 15.16 -0.08 8.66
CA GLU A 51 14.60 -0.85 7.55
C GLU A 51 13.10 -1.02 7.66
N MET A 52 12.56 -1.31 8.85
CA MET A 52 11.11 -1.41 9.08
C MET A 52 10.42 -0.05 8.94
N GLU A 53 11.03 1.02 9.44
CA GLU A 53 10.51 2.38 9.28
C GLU A 53 10.50 2.78 7.80
N LEU A 54 11.59 2.52 7.07
CA LEU A 54 11.68 2.80 5.64
C LEU A 54 10.64 2.00 4.86
N TYR A 55 10.48 0.70 5.15
CA TYR A 55 9.43 -0.12 4.55
C TYR A 55 8.05 0.49 4.79
N SER A 56 7.70 0.76 6.04
CA SER A 56 6.37 1.27 6.41
C SER A 56 6.05 2.59 5.68
N VAL A 57 6.95 3.58 5.74
CA VAL A 57 6.71 4.87 5.08
C VAL A 57 6.65 4.75 3.56
N VAL A 58 7.45 3.87 2.94
CA VAL A 58 7.47 3.68 1.48
C VAL A 58 6.16 3.07 0.98
N VAL A 59 5.69 2.00 1.61
CA VAL A 59 4.50 1.28 1.11
C VAL A 59 3.18 1.97 1.43
N THR A 60 3.20 2.99 2.30
CA THR A 60 2.05 3.84 2.63
C THR A 60 2.19 5.27 2.11
N SER A 61 3.15 5.52 1.19
CA SER A 61 3.40 6.86 0.67
C SER A 61 2.72 7.10 -0.67
N SER A 62 1.99 8.22 -0.74
CA SER A 62 1.55 8.83 -1.98
C SER A 62 2.34 10.09 -2.34
N LEU A 63 3.43 10.37 -1.60
CA LEU A 63 4.21 11.63 -1.70
C LEU A 63 3.32 12.87 -1.57
N SER A 64 2.41 12.86 -0.60
CA SER A 64 1.50 13.96 -0.25
C SER A 64 1.46 14.16 1.26
N SER A 65 1.05 15.35 1.69
CA SER A 65 0.94 15.68 3.12
C SER A 65 -0.05 14.76 3.84
N LYS A 66 0.30 14.38 5.06
CA LYS A 66 -0.48 13.56 5.98
C LYS A 66 -0.99 14.41 7.15
N PHE A 67 -1.70 13.80 8.09
CA PHE A 67 -2.27 14.53 9.23
C PHE A 67 -1.18 15.18 10.12
N TYR A 68 -0.11 14.43 10.43
CA TYR A 68 0.98 14.87 11.30
C TYR A 68 2.28 15.20 10.56
N GLU A 69 2.36 15.04 9.24
CA GLU A 69 3.60 15.15 8.47
C GLU A 69 3.34 15.81 7.10
N THR A 70 4.08 16.86 6.79
CA THR A 70 4.05 17.50 5.46
C THR A 70 4.76 16.63 4.42
N THR A 71 4.55 16.94 3.15
CA THR A 71 5.24 16.25 2.04
C THR A 71 6.75 16.42 2.14
N GLU A 72 7.24 17.62 2.47
CA GLU A 72 8.68 17.88 2.62
C GLU A 72 9.28 17.09 3.79
N GLU A 73 8.65 17.10 4.94
CA GLU A 73 9.10 16.33 6.11
C GLU A 73 9.17 14.84 5.82
N GLN A 74 8.17 14.30 5.12
CA GLN A 74 8.16 12.89 4.70
C GLN A 74 9.32 12.56 3.76
N ILE A 75 9.56 13.41 2.76
CA ILE A 75 10.64 13.25 1.80
C ILE A 75 12.00 13.29 2.49
N ASP A 76 12.20 14.23 3.41
CA ASP A 76 13.45 14.36 4.15
C ASP A 76 13.67 13.17 5.11
N ARG A 77 12.62 12.68 5.74
CA ARG A 77 12.65 11.47 6.57
C ARG A 77 13.03 10.24 5.74
N ILE A 78 12.40 10.03 4.59
CA ILE A 78 12.73 8.91 3.68
C ILE A 78 14.20 9.01 3.24
N ALA A 79 14.66 10.19 2.81
CA ALA A 79 16.05 10.40 2.40
C ALA A 79 17.06 10.14 3.55
N ALA A 80 16.71 10.50 4.78
CA ALA A 80 17.53 10.23 5.96
C ALA A 80 17.57 8.73 6.31
N LEU A 81 16.45 8.02 6.16
CA LEU A 81 16.37 6.56 6.39
C LEU A 81 17.17 5.78 5.34
N ILE A 82 17.11 6.18 4.07
CA ILE A 82 17.90 5.56 2.99
C ILE A 82 19.41 5.58 3.33
N ARG A 83 19.90 6.67 3.93
CA ARG A 83 21.33 6.76 4.35
C ARG A 83 21.69 5.84 5.53
N LYS A 84 20.70 5.36 6.28
CA LYS A 84 20.89 4.47 7.43
C LYS A 84 20.73 2.98 7.07
N CYS A 85 20.09 2.70 5.94
CA CYS A 85 19.83 1.34 5.49
C CYS A 85 20.92 0.83 4.55
N ASP A 86 21.04 -0.49 4.48
CA ASP A 86 21.85 -1.15 3.45
C ASP A 86 21.35 -0.79 2.05
N HIS A 87 22.27 -0.40 1.16
CA HIS A 87 21.93 0.05 -0.19
C HIS A 87 21.23 -1.04 -1.01
N GLN A 88 21.62 -2.30 -0.82
CA GLN A 88 20.97 -3.44 -1.47
C GLN A 88 19.53 -3.59 -1.00
N PHE A 89 19.27 -3.44 0.31
CA PHE A 89 17.92 -3.45 0.85
C PHE A 89 17.06 -2.32 0.26
N VAL A 90 17.61 -1.10 0.13
CA VAL A 90 16.88 0.03 -0.49
C VAL A 90 16.48 -0.29 -1.93
N ALA A 91 17.39 -0.87 -2.72
CA ALA A 91 17.11 -1.32 -4.08
C ALA A 91 16.03 -2.41 -4.11
N GLN A 92 16.13 -3.42 -3.25
CA GLN A 92 15.15 -4.50 -3.12
C GLN A 92 13.78 -3.96 -2.70
N LEU A 93 13.74 -3.01 -1.76
CA LEU A 93 12.50 -2.34 -1.35
C LEU A 93 11.87 -1.54 -2.50
N ALA A 94 12.66 -0.85 -3.34
CA ALA A 94 12.14 -0.17 -4.52
C ALA A 94 11.49 -1.14 -5.50
N VAL A 95 12.13 -2.28 -5.77
CA VAL A 95 11.57 -3.33 -6.63
C VAL A 95 10.32 -3.95 -5.99
N TYR A 96 10.34 -4.26 -4.68
CA TYR A 96 9.20 -4.77 -3.94
C TYR A 96 8.00 -3.80 -4.01
N ALA A 97 8.22 -2.53 -3.70
CA ALA A 97 7.18 -1.51 -3.73
C ALA A 97 6.56 -1.37 -5.14
N ARG A 98 7.37 -1.50 -6.20
CA ARG A 98 6.90 -1.42 -7.60
C ARG A 98 6.17 -2.67 -8.06
N THR A 99 6.73 -3.84 -7.79
CA THR A 99 6.27 -5.10 -8.42
C THR A 99 5.25 -5.85 -7.57
N LYS A 100 5.35 -5.76 -6.25
CA LYS A 100 4.43 -6.41 -5.30
C LYS A 100 3.35 -5.45 -4.83
N MET A 101 3.73 -4.25 -4.36
CA MET A 101 2.77 -3.27 -3.83
C MET A 101 2.14 -2.37 -4.91
N ASN A 102 2.57 -2.50 -6.18
CA ASN A 102 2.07 -1.74 -7.34
C ASN A 102 2.17 -0.20 -7.21
N LEU A 103 3.08 0.28 -6.39
CA LEU A 103 3.38 1.70 -6.24
C LEU A 103 4.20 2.21 -7.43
N ARG A 104 4.09 3.49 -7.76
CA ARG A 104 4.72 4.05 -8.96
C ARG A 104 5.77 5.12 -8.65
N SER A 105 5.39 6.18 -7.99
CA SER A 105 6.26 7.35 -7.80
C SER A 105 7.31 7.13 -6.72
N ILE A 106 6.94 6.52 -5.59
CA ILE A 106 7.89 6.32 -4.48
C ILE A 106 9.06 5.39 -4.81
N PRO A 107 8.92 4.30 -5.60
CA PRO A 107 10.07 3.52 -6.05
C PRO A 107 11.07 4.32 -6.89
N LEU A 108 10.57 5.25 -7.72
CA LEU A 108 11.44 6.14 -8.51
C LEU A 108 12.20 7.11 -7.62
N PHE A 109 11.56 7.63 -6.57
CA PHE A 109 12.21 8.47 -5.58
C PHE A 109 13.32 7.72 -4.83
N LEU A 110 13.08 6.47 -4.41
CA LEU A 110 14.11 5.62 -3.78
C LEU A 110 15.35 5.46 -4.67
N ILE A 111 15.14 5.23 -5.97
CA ILE A 111 16.22 5.11 -6.95
C ILE A 111 17.02 6.41 -7.04
N VAL A 112 16.35 7.55 -7.09
CA VAL A 112 17.02 8.86 -7.19
C VAL A 112 17.87 9.14 -5.96
N GLU A 113 17.35 8.89 -4.75
CA GLU A 113 18.13 9.07 -3.52
C GLU A 113 19.25 8.04 -3.38
N LEU A 114 19.02 6.78 -3.78
CA LEU A 114 20.06 5.75 -3.82
C LEU A 114 21.21 6.13 -4.78
N ALA A 115 20.88 6.68 -5.95
CA ALA A 115 21.86 7.11 -6.93
C ALA A 115 22.80 8.25 -6.45
N LYS A 116 22.42 8.96 -5.40
CA LYS A 116 23.27 10.00 -4.77
C LYS A 116 24.35 9.44 -3.86
N ILE A 117 24.09 8.28 -3.26
CA ILE A 117 24.92 7.72 -2.18
C ILE A 117 25.60 6.40 -2.56
N HIS A 118 25.16 5.77 -3.66
CA HIS A 118 25.69 4.49 -4.12
C HIS A 118 26.49 4.62 -5.41
N SER A 119 27.66 3.99 -5.46
CA SER A 119 28.54 3.94 -6.63
C SER A 119 29.42 2.69 -6.58
N GLY A 120 30.06 2.35 -7.67
CA GLY A 120 31.08 1.30 -7.75
C GLY A 120 30.62 -0.01 -8.39
N ASP A 121 29.32 -0.19 -8.61
CA ASP A 121 28.74 -1.35 -9.28
C ASP A 121 27.56 -0.96 -10.19
N ASN A 122 26.69 -1.92 -10.52
CA ASN A 122 25.51 -1.70 -11.38
C ASN A 122 24.18 -1.75 -10.62
N LEU A 123 24.17 -1.61 -9.29
CA LEU A 123 22.98 -1.74 -8.46
C LEU A 123 21.85 -0.81 -8.90
N VAL A 124 22.15 0.49 -9.09
CA VAL A 124 21.15 1.50 -9.48
C VAL A 124 20.58 1.22 -10.86
N SER A 125 21.43 0.90 -11.85
CA SER A 125 20.96 0.61 -13.21
C SER A 125 20.05 -0.62 -13.26
N LYS A 126 20.40 -1.69 -12.58
CA LYS A 126 19.56 -2.89 -12.45
C LYS A 126 18.24 -2.60 -11.75
N THR A 127 18.26 -1.77 -10.71
CA THR A 127 17.03 -1.37 -10.01
C THR A 127 16.10 -0.60 -10.93
N ILE A 128 16.62 0.32 -11.76
CA ILE A 128 15.85 1.04 -12.79
C ILE A 128 15.20 0.06 -13.75
N GLU A 129 15.94 -0.93 -14.25
CA GLU A 129 15.40 -1.95 -15.15
C GLU A 129 14.24 -2.74 -14.55
N LYS A 130 14.27 -3.03 -13.25
CA LYS A 130 13.20 -3.74 -12.55
C LYS A 130 12.00 -2.85 -12.19
N VAL A 131 12.22 -1.55 -12.00
CA VAL A 131 11.19 -0.60 -11.51
C VAL A 131 10.48 0.14 -12.65
N VAL A 132 11.21 0.57 -13.69
CA VAL A 132 10.62 1.29 -14.83
C VAL A 132 9.89 0.32 -15.75
N LEU A 133 8.61 0.13 -15.53
CA LEU A 133 7.75 -0.82 -16.25
C LEU A 133 6.78 -0.16 -17.23
N ARG A 134 6.78 1.17 -17.32
CA ARG A 134 5.94 1.97 -18.21
C ARG A 134 6.75 3.11 -18.82
N ALA A 135 6.39 3.54 -20.02
CA ALA A 135 7.12 4.59 -20.72
C ALA A 135 7.08 5.95 -19.99
N ASP A 136 5.96 6.30 -19.33
CA ASP A 136 5.86 7.54 -18.55
C ASP A 136 6.78 7.58 -17.32
N GLU A 137 7.16 6.42 -16.77
CA GLU A 137 8.06 6.33 -15.62
C GLU A 137 9.49 6.78 -15.95
N ILE A 138 9.88 6.79 -17.24
CA ILE A 138 11.14 7.40 -17.70
C ILE A 138 11.12 8.90 -17.39
N MET A 139 10.08 9.61 -17.81
CA MET A 139 9.95 11.04 -17.58
C MET A 139 9.77 11.36 -16.09
N GLU A 140 8.93 10.58 -15.39
CA GLU A 140 8.73 10.74 -13.94
C GLU A 140 10.04 10.59 -13.16
N LEU A 141 10.88 9.59 -13.49
CA LEU A 141 12.19 9.41 -12.88
C LEU A 141 13.11 10.61 -13.16
N LEU A 142 13.13 11.08 -14.39
CA LEU A 142 13.96 12.24 -14.77
C LEU A 142 13.49 13.53 -14.10
N ILE A 143 12.18 13.76 -14.00
CA ILE A 143 11.60 14.90 -13.26
C ILE A 143 12.03 14.83 -11.80
N CYS A 144 11.87 13.67 -11.16
CA CYS A 144 12.31 13.45 -9.79
C CYS A 144 13.81 13.66 -9.62
N TYR A 145 14.62 13.14 -10.55
CA TYR A 145 16.08 13.30 -10.54
C TYR A 145 16.47 14.77 -10.67
N GLN A 146 15.86 15.51 -11.58
CA GLN A 146 16.12 16.94 -11.77
C GLN A 146 15.73 17.73 -10.52
N TRP A 147 14.55 17.49 -9.99
CA TRP A 147 14.09 18.15 -8.78
C TRP A 147 15.03 17.94 -7.58
N ARG A 148 15.52 16.72 -7.39
CA ARG A 148 16.39 16.38 -6.25
C ARG A 148 17.88 16.75 -6.44
N ASN A 149 18.34 17.00 -7.67
CA ASN A 149 19.75 17.28 -8.00
C ASN A 149 19.98 18.68 -8.59
N LYS A 150 18.93 19.47 -8.80
CA LYS A 150 19.03 20.82 -9.34
C LYS A 150 19.64 21.76 -8.31
N SER A 151 20.74 22.42 -8.66
CA SER A 151 21.29 23.51 -7.85
C SER A 151 20.43 24.76 -8.03
N GLU A 152 20.19 25.50 -6.94
CA GLU A 152 19.47 26.78 -7.00
C GLU A 152 20.07 27.73 -8.04
N GLY A 153 19.20 28.37 -8.84
CA GLY A 153 19.58 29.34 -9.85
C GLY A 153 20.09 28.76 -11.18
N ARG A 154 20.22 27.45 -11.35
CA ARG A 154 20.63 26.84 -12.63
C ARG A 154 19.42 26.53 -13.53
N LYS A 155 19.46 27.06 -14.78
CA LYS A 155 18.45 26.77 -15.82
C LYS A 155 18.66 25.42 -16.51
N LYS A 156 19.91 24.90 -16.52
CA LYS A 156 20.24 23.64 -17.20
C LYS A 156 19.88 22.45 -16.33
N LEU A 157 19.42 21.38 -16.99
CA LEU A 157 19.17 20.09 -16.36
C LEU A 157 20.46 19.53 -15.72
N ALA A 158 20.33 18.88 -14.57
CA ALA A 158 21.45 18.21 -13.92
C ALA A 158 21.93 17.03 -14.78
N ARG A 159 23.26 16.86 -14.85
CA ARG A 159 23.85 15.72 -15.57
C ARG A 159 23.47 14.42 -14.85
N LEU A 160 23.07 13.41 -15.61
CA LEU A 160 22.75 12.09 -15.06
C LEU A 160 24.02 11.39 -14.55
N SER A 161 23.89 10.67 -13.45
CA SER A 161 24.90 9.70 -13.05
C SER A 161 24.95 8.57 -14.09
N HIS A 162 26.13 7.96 -14.28
CA HIS A 162 26.33 6.91 -15.29
C HIS A 162 25.33 5.75 -15.12
N GLN A 163 25.09 5.28 -13.90
CA GLN A 163 24.16 4.18 -13.65
C GLN A 163 22.71 4.56 -13.98
N VAL A 164 22.27 5.77 -13.65
CA VAL A 164 20.92 6.25 -14.02
C VAL A 164 20.79 6.32 -15.55
N GLN A 165 21.80 6.83 -16.23
CA GLN A 165 21.82 6.89 -17.69
C GLN A 165 21.71 5.49 -18.30
N VAL A 166 22.53 4.53 -17.86
CA VAL A 166 22.52 3.14 -18.37
C VAL A 166 21.16 2.47 -18.12
N GLY A 167 20.62 2.55 -16.90
CA GLY A 167 19.32 1.96 -16.58
C GLY A 167 18.18 2.53 -17.45
N LEU A 168 18.19 3.85 -17.70
CA LEU A 168 17.21 4.49 -18.58
C LEU A 168 17.42 4.14 -20.07
N GLN A 169 18.67 3.97 -20.53
CA GLN A 169 18.96 3.48 -21.89
C GLN A 169 18.33 2.10 -22.13
N HIS A 170 18.41 1.20 -21.14
CA HIS A 170 17.75 -0.10 -21.22
C HIS A 170 16.22 0.05 -21.19
N ALA A 171 15.69 0.94 -20.35
CA ALA A 171 14.25 1.20 -20.29
C ALA A 171 13.67 1.71 -21.61
N PHE A 172 14.36 2.63 -22.31
CA PHE A 172 13.93 3.11 -23.63
C PHE A 172 13.81 2.00 -24.67
N ASN A 173 14.60 0.95 -24.58
CA ASN A 173 14.56 -0.18 -25.51
C ASN A 173 13.45 -1.22 -25.23
N ARG A 174 12.63 -1.01 -24.20
CA ARG A 174 11.55 -1.93 -23.80
C ARG A 174 10.19 -1.56 -24.36
N PHE A 175 9.99 -0.31 -24.72
CA PHE A 175 8.69 0.23 -25.06
C PHE A 175 8.53 0.41 -26.59
N ASP A 176 7.31 0.13 -27.06
CA ASP A 176 6.91 0.35 -28.43
C ASP A 176 6.41 1.78 -28.68
N GLU A 177 6.11 2.10 -29.95
CA GLU A 177 5.62 3.42 -30.36
C GLU A 177 4.31 3.79 -29.65
N TYR A 178 3.36 2.84 -29.54
CA TYR A 178 2.08 3.09 -28.86
C TYR A 178 2.28 3.46 -27.40
N GLN A 179 3.18 2.74 -26.69
CA GLN A 179 3.48 2.99 -25.29
C GLN A 179 4.13 4.37 -25.08
N PHE A 180 5.00 4.81 -25.98
CA PHE A 180 5.56 6.16 -25.93
C PHE A 180 4.51 7.23 -26.26
N ALA A 181 3.77 7.07 -27.34
CA ALA A 181 2.77 8.02 -27.81
C ALA A 181 1.64 8.24 -26.77
N LYS A 182 1.23 7.17 -26.07
CA LYS A 182 0.22 7.24 -25.01
C LYS A 182 0.58 8.19 -23.87
N TYR A 183 1.87 8.37 -23.61
CA TYR A 183 2.38 9.15 -22.47
C TYR A 183 3.20 10.38 -22.90
N ASP A 184 3.30 10.67 -24.20
CA ASP A 184 3.92 11.89 -24.71
C ASP A 184 2.97 13.08 -24.45
N ARG A 185 3.38 13.95 -23.53
CA ARG A 185 2.59 15.11 -23.10
C ARG A 185 3.44 16.36 -23.09
N ASP A 186 2.91 17.43 -23.70
CA ASP A 186 3.60 18.72 -23.79
C ASP A 186 3.68 19.50 -22.47
N ASN A 187 2.85 19.18 -21.48
CA ASN A 187 2.78 19.89 -20.20
C ASN A 187 3.71 19.31 -19.11
N LEU A 188 4.57 18.34 -19.42
CA LEU A 188 5.55 17.79 -18.49
C LEU A 188 6.79 18.69 -18.40
N GLU A 189 7.41 18.78 -17.22
CA GLU A 189 8.68 19.51 -17.00
C GLU A 189 9.84 18.89 -17.81
N VAL A 190 9.87 17.56 -17.91
CA VAL A 190 10.77 16.82 -18.82
C VAL A 190 9.88 16.07 -19.80
N LYS A 191 9.90 16.47 -21.05
CA LYS A 191 9.13 15.83 -22.13
C LYS A 191 9.84 14.59 -22.64
N LEU A 192 9.12 13.70 -23.31
CA LEU A 192 9.68 12.47 -23.89
C LEU A 192 10.89 12.74 -24.80
N ARG A 193 10.78 13.76 -25.64
CA ARG A 193 11.90 14.21 -26.50
C ARG A 193 13.11 14.67 -25.69
N ASP A 194 12.91 15.44 -24.63
CA ASP A 194 14.00 15.92 -23.76
C ASP A 194 14.66 14.74 -23.04
N ALA A 195 13.86 13.76 -22.60
CA ALA A 195 14.32 12.52 -22.01
C ALA A 195 15.22 11.73 -22.98
N LEU A 196 14.80 11.58 -24.25
CA LEU A 196 15.58 10.91 -25.28
C LEU A 196 16.96 11.56 -25.48
N PHE A 197 17.00 12.89 -25.58
CA PHE A 197 18.27 13.65 -25.76
C PHE A 197 19.12 13.69 -24.48
N LEU A 198 18.53 13.58 -23.29
CA LEU A 198 19.30 13.56 -22.06
C LEU A 198 19.93 12.18 -21.79
N VAL A 199 19.20 11.12 -22.11
CA VAL A 199 19.61 9.74 -21.87
C VAL A 199 20.53 9.19 -22.97
N HIS A 200 20.36 9.64 -24.22
CA HIS A 200 21.08 9.15 -25.41
C HIS A 200 21.06 7.62 -25.54
N PRO A 201 19.85 6.97 -25.56
CA PRO A 201 19.80 5.53 -25.68
C PRO A 201 20.28 5.07 -27.07
N LYS A 202 21.06 4.01 -27.08
CA LYS A 202 21.39 3.29 -28.31
C LYS A 202 20.25 2.33 -28.62
N ALA A 203 19.67 2.41 -29.81
CA ALA A 203 18.58 1.50 -30.22
C ALA A 203 19.09 0.05 -30.29
N LYS A 204 18.26 -0.89 -29.87
CA LYS A 204 18.55 -2.34 -29.92
C LYS A 204 18.52 -2.89 -31.35
N ASP A 205 17.70 -2.28 -32.22
CA ASP A 205 17.49 -2.66 -33.60
C ASP A 205 16.95 -1.48 -34.42
N ASP A 206 16.82 -1.65 -35.75
CA ASP A 206 16.35 -0.62 -36.68
C ASP A 206 14.92 -0.17 -36.41
N ALA A 207 14.06 -1.08 -35.93
CA ALA A 207 12.68 -0.76 -35.57
C ALA A 207 12.66 0.20 -34.38
N GLN A 208 13.48 -0.06 -33.36
CA GLN A 208 13.60 0.83 -32.20
C GLN A 208 14.23 2.18 -32.59
N GLN A 209 15.22 2.19 -33.54
CA GLN A 209 15.76 3.42 -34.05
C GLN A 209 14.70 4.27 -34.74
N THR A 210 13.83 3.65 -35.54
CA THR A 210 12.71 4.35 -36.19
C THR A 210 11.79 5.02 -35.15
N ILE A 211 11.51 4.35 -34.03
CA ILE A 211 10.72 4.93 -32.93
C ILE A 211 11.45 6.12 -32.32
N PHE A 212 12.75 6.00 -32.06
CA PHE A 212 13.54 7.11 -31.51
C PHE A 212 13.59 8.31 -32.45
N ASP A 213 13.67 8.10 -33.76
CA ASP A 213 13.63 9.16 -34.79
C ASP A 213 12.24 9.83 -34.80
N LYS A 214 11.15 9.07 -34.67
CA LYS A 214 9.79 9.62 -34.53
C LYS A 214 9.65 10.48 -33.26
N ILE A 215 10.20 10.06 -32.12
CA ILE A 215 10.21 10.85 -30.89
C ILE A 215 11.01 12.14 -31.09
N ALA A 216 12.22 12.05 -31.67
CA ALA A 216 13.08 13.20 -31.91
C ALA A 216 12.44 14.25 -32.82
N ASN A 217 11.68 13.80 -33.81
CA ASN A 217 11.03 14.65 -34.81
C ASN A 217 9.55 14.98 -34.49
N LYS A 218 8.99 14.48 -33.37
CA LYS A 218 7.58 14.63 -32.97
C LYS A 218 6.58 14.04 -33.99
N PHE A 219 6.89 12.88 -34.53
CA PHE A 219 6.06 12.17 -35.51
C PHE A 219 5.46 10.86 -34.97
N LEU A 220 5.33 10.74 -33.64
CA LEU A 220 4.61 9.61 -33.06
C LEU A 220 3.15 9.62 -33.53
N GLU A 221 2.62 8.42 -33.85
CA GLU A 221 1.23 8.28 -34.23
C GLU A 221 0.31 8.53 -33.02
N THR A 222 -0.82 9.22 -33.26
CA THR A 222 -1.81 9.44 -32.19
C THR A 222 -2.35 8.08 -31.73
N PRO A 223 -2.21 7.73 -30.45
CA PRO A 223 -2.63 6.42 -29.96
C PRO A 223 -4.13 6.32 -29.89
N TYR A 224 -4.69 5.17 -30.28
CA TYR A 224 -6.11 4.88 -30.06
C TYR A 224 -6.36 4.60 -28.59
N THR A 225 -6.89 5.58 -27.87
CA THR A 225 -7.28 5.48 -26.46
C THR A 225 -8.66 6.09 -26.26
N TRP A 226 -9.34 5.74 -25.17
CA TRP A 226 -10.63 6.35 -24.85
C TRP A 226 -10.53 7.87 -24.70
N GLU A 227 -9.41 8.39 -24.17
CA GLU A 227 -9.17 9.83 -24.03
C GLU A 227 -9.09 10.53 -25.39
N THR A 228 -8.32 9.97 -26.33
CA THR A 228 -8.14 10.55 -27.67
C THR A 228 -9.44 10.48 -28.48
N GLU A 229 -10.13 9.34 -28.43
CA GLU A 229 -11.37 9.11 -29.16
C GLU A 229 -12.51 10.04 -28.66
N LEU A 230 -12.73 10.10 -27.34
CA LEU A 230 -13.77 10.98 -26.78
C LEU A 230 -13.41 12.46 -26.90
N SER A 231 -12.13 12.81 -26.85
CA SER A 231 -11.67 14.20 -27.05
C SER A 231 -11.93 14.65 -28.49
N ALA A 232 -11.59 13.81 -29.48
CA ALA A 232 -11.88 14.08 -30.89
C ALA A 232 -13.39 14.22 -31.13
N LEU A 233 -14.20 13.30 -30.57
CA LEU A 233 -15.66 13.37 -30.65
C LEU A 233 -16.21 14.65 -29.98
N GLY A 234 -15.64 15.07 -28.86
CA GLY A 234 -16.05 16.27 -28.13
C GLY A 234 -15.80 17.57 -28.88
N GLN A 235 -14.87 17.58 -29.86
CA GLN A 235 -14.56 18.73 -30.71
C GLN A 235 -15.48 18.82 -31.94
N TYR A 236 -16.26 17.75 -32.23
CA TYR A 236 -17.17 17.74 -33.35
C TYR A 236 -18.41 18.62 -33.08
N GLN A 237 -18.87 19.35 -34.10
CA GLN A 237 -20.10 20.15 -34.02
C GLN A 237 -21.30 19.27 -34.39
N PHE A 238 -22.15 19.01 -33.40
CA PHE A 238 -23.38 18.24 -33.58
C PHE A 238 -24.56 19.12 -33.93
N GLU A 239 -25.50 18.62 -34.71
CA GLU A 239 -26.73 19.33 -35.10
C GLU A 239 -27.68 19.51 -33.92
N SER A 240 -27.66 18.60 -32.93
CA SER A 240 -28.50 18.67 -31.72
C SER A 240 -27.83 18.00 -30.51
N PRO A 241 -28.30 18.29 -29.29
CA PRO A 241 -27.88 17.61 -28.09
C PRO A 241 -28.12 16.09 -28.14
N GLU A 242 -29.22 15.68 -28.77
CA GLU A 242 -29.61 14.27 -28.95
C GLU A 242 -28.61 13.56 -29.88
N ALA A 243 -28.25 14.17 -31.02
CA ALA A 243 -27.23 13.67 -31.92
C ALA A 243 -25.87 13.49 -31.21
N LYS A 244 -25.50 14.46 -30.35
CA LYS A 244 -24.32 14.36 -29.52
C LYS A 244 -24.41 13.19 -28.55
N LYS A 245 -25.53 13.03 -27.82
CA LYS A 245 -25.74 11.92 -26.88
C LYS A 245 -25.63 10.58 -27.58
N GLN A 246 -26.25 10.45 -28.76
CA GLN A 246 -26.21 9.22 -29.56
C GLN A 246 -24.78 8.89 -30.01
N ALA A 247 -24.01 9.86 -30.50
CA ALA A 247 -22.63 9.67 -30.93
C ALA A 247 -21.71 9.21 -29.77
N PHE A 248 -21.88 9.80 -28.56
CA PHE A 248 -21.13 9.37 -27.37
C PHE A 248 -21.51 7.95 -26.92
N LYS A 249 -22.81 7.57 -27.02
CA LYS A 249 -23.27 6.22 -26.76
C LYS A 249 -22.59 5.22 -27.70
N GLU A 250 -22.67 5.46 -29.01
CA GLU A 250 -22.06 4.60 -30.03
C GLU A 250 -20.53 4.50 -29.85
N LYS A 251 -19.85 5.59 -29.50
CA LYS A 251 -18.43 5.59 -29.23
C LYS A 251 -18.07 4.76 -27.98
N TRP A 252 -18.85 4.83 -26.90
CA TRP A 252 -18.65 3.95 -25.76
C TRP A 252 -18.87 2.48 -26.09
N GLU A 253 -19.91 2.16 -26.87
CA GLU A 253 -20.18 0.79 -27.34
C GLU A 253 -19.03 0.26 -28.22
N GLU A 254 -18.49 1.08 -29.12
CA GLU A 254 -17.30 0.77 -29.93
C GLU A 254 -16.07 0.52 -29.04
N LEU A 255 -15.78 1.41 -28.07
CA LEU A 255 -14.64 1.27 -27.17
C LEU A 255 -14.72 0.01 -26.31
N ILE A 256 -15.91 -0.32 -25.80
CA ILE A 256 -16.16 -1.55 -25.03
C ILE A 256 -15.93 -2.78 -25.93
N GLY A 257 -16.57 -2.80 -27.11
CA GLY A 257 -16.48 -3.93 -28.04
C GLY A 257 -15.10 -4.12 -28.67
N SER A 258 -14.27 -3.05 -28.75
CA SER A 258 -12.92 -3.13 -29.34
C SER A 258 -11.94 -4.00 -28.52
N GLY A 259 -12.23 -4.29 -27.25
CA GLY A 259 -11.31 -4.94 -26.31
C GLY A 259 -10.07 -4.11 -25.93
N LYS A 260 -9.93 -2.90 -26.50
CA LYS A 260 -8.77 -2.01 -26.25
C LYS A 260 -8.94 -1.10 -25.03
N LEU A 261 -10.16 -1.00 -24.48
CA LEU A 261 -10.41 -0.27 -23.26
C LEU A 261 -9.79 -1.02 -22.06
N GLY A 262 -8.66 -0.53 -21.55
CA GLY A 262 -7.97 -1.17 -20.42
C GLY A 262 -8.81 -1.19 -19.14
N TYR A 263 -8.58 -2.18 -18.28
CA TYR A 263 -9.37 -2.41 -17.05
C TYR A 263 -9.49 -1.17 -16.16
N MET A 264 -8.39 -0.44 -15.93
CA MET A 264 -8.41 0.79 -15.12
C MET A 264 -9.23 1.91 -15.79
N ALA A 265 -9.17 2.00 -17.13
CA ALA A 265 -9.99 2.96 -17.88
C ALA A 265 -11.48 2.58 -17.77
N LEU A 266 -11.80 1.30 -17.85
CA LEU A 266 -13.15 0.78 -17.66
C LEU A 266 -13.66 1.14 -16.25
N LEU A 267 -12.91 0.79 -15.21
CA LEU A 267 -13.27 1.04 -13.80
C LEU A 267 -13.51 2.54 -13.52
N ARG A 268 -12.70 3.44 -14.10
CA ARG A 268 -12.83 4.90 -13.91
C ARG A 268 -14.00 5.53 -14.67
N ASN A 269 -14.52 4.86 -15.70
CA ASN A 269 -15.54 5.42 -16.58
C ASN A 269 -16.91 4.77 -16.41
N LEU A 270 -17.12 3.95 -15.38
CA LEU A 270 -18.40 3.25 -15.18
C LEU A 270 -19.60 4.19 -15.13
N ARG A 271 -19.48 5.31 -14.42
CA ARG A 271 -20.53 6.34 -14.40
C ARG A 271 -20.78 6.95 -15.78
N ASN A 272 -19.71 7.26 -16.52
CA ASN A 272 -19.84 7.83 -17.87
C ASN A 272 -20.50 6.83 -18.83
N ILE A 273 -20.15 5.56 -18.75
CA ILE A 273 -20.73 4.46 -19.54
C ILE A 273 -22.22 4.32 -19.22
N LEU A 274 -22.59 4.31 -17.95
CA LEU A 274 -24.00 4.25 -17.52
C LEU A 274 -24.79 5.50 -17.95
N CYS A 275 -24.21 6.70 -17.81
CA CYS A 275 -24.83 7.97 -18.25
C CYS A 275 -24.98 8.06 -19.79
N ALA A 276 -24.12 7.38 -20.55
CA ALA A 276 -24.24 7.28 -22.01
C ALA A 276 -25.38 6.33 -22.45
N GLU A 277 -25.98 5.59 -21.51
CA GLU A 277 -27.08 4.66 -21.77
C GLU A 277 -26.73 3.63 -22.87
N VAL A 278 -25.52 3.07 -22.78
CA VAL A 278 -25.08 1.99 -23.71
C VAL A 278 -26.05 0.80 -23.65
N ASN A 279 -26.10 0.01 -24.70
CA ASN A 279 -27.00 -1.13 -24.78
C ASN A 279 -26.70 -2.23 -23.74
N ASP A 280 -27.66 -3.09 -23.45
CA ASP A 280 -27.58 -4.14 -22.43
C ASP A 280 -26.45 -5.13 -22.68
N ASN A 281 -26.10 -5.42 -23.92
CA ASN A 281 -25.01 -6.33 -24.25
C ASN A 281 -23.66 -5.71 -23.84
N SER A 282 -23.44 -4.43 -24.19
CA SER A 282 -22.24 -3.70 -23.76
C SER A 282 -22.13 -3.62 -22.24
N LEU A 283 -23.25 -3.42 -21.51
CA LEU A 283 -23.25 -3.42 -20.04
C LEU A 283 -22.93 -4.81 -19.46
N LYS A 284 -23.43 -5.89 -20.06
CA LYS A 284 -23.08 -7.27 -19.68
C LYS A 284 -21.60 -7.55 -19.92
N ASP A 285 -21.03 -7.09 -21.04
CA ASP A 285 -19.60 -7.20 -21.32
C ASP A 285 -18.75 -6.44 -20.29
N VAL A 286 -19.17 -5.22 -19.92
CA VAL A 286 -18.53 -4.44 -18.85
C VAL A 286 -18.57 -5.21 -17.53
N ALA A 287 -19.75 -5.70 -17.12
CA ALA A 287 -19.90 -6.45 -15.87
C ALA A 287 -19.04 -7.74 -15.87
N HIS A 288 -19.06 -8.49 -16.96
CA HIS A 288 -18.25 -9.71 -17.10
C HIS A 288 -16.74 -9.42 -17.01
N ARG A 289 -16.26 -8.35 -17.66
CA ARG A 289 -14.85 -7.97 -17.58
C ARG A 289 -14.46 -7.48 -16.19
N LEU A 290 -15.32 -6.71 -15.53
CA LEU A 290 -15.07 -6.23 -14.16
C LEU A 290 -14.92 -7.37 -13.16
N SER A 291 -15.78 -8.39 -13.24
CA SER A 291 -15.78 -9.54 -12.32
C SER A 291 -14.81 -10.65 -12.71
N ASN A 292 -14.19 -10.60 -13.91
CA ASN A 292 -13.28 -11.63 -14.36
C ASN A 292 -12.00 -11.68 -13.52
N PRO A 293 -11.74 -12.77 -12.75
CA PRO A 293 -10.60 -12.83 -11.85
C PRO A 293 -9.23 -12.66 -12.52
N GLN A 294 -9.12 -13.09 -13.80
CA GLN A 294 -7.85 -12.96 -14.54
C GLN A 294 -7.61 -11.51 -14.98
N GLU A 295 -8.63 -10.78 -15.39
CA GLU A 295 -8.53 -9.34 -15.70
C GLU A 295 -8.25 -8.53 -14.44
N VAL A 296 -8.91 -8.82 -13.32
CA VAL A 296 -8.66 -8.21 -12.01
C VAL A 296 -7.20 -8.41 -11.59
N ALA A 297 -6.69 -9.64 -11.65
CA ALA A 297 -5.30 -9.96 -11.28
C ALA A 297 -4.27 -9.23 -12.17
N ARG A 298 -4.53 -9.16 -13.49
CA ARG A 298 -3.66 -8.42 -14.44
C ARG A 298 -3.69 -6.92 -14.22
N ALA A 299 -4.85 -6.39 -13.84
CA ALA A 299 -5.05 -4.96 -13.65
C ALA A 299 -4.29 -4.40 -12.44
N LYS A 300 -3.96 -5.24 -11.45
CA LYS A 300 -3.18 -4.85 -10.25
C LYS A 300 -3.76 -3.61 -9.56
N GLN A 301 -5.09 -3.54 -9.45
CA GLN A 301 -5.76 -2.42 -8.79
C GLN A 301 -5.80 -2.63 -7.28
N PHE A 302 -5.65 -1.54 -6.53
CA PHE A 302 -5.87 -1.57 -5.09
C PHE A 302 -7.33 -1.87 -4.77
N PRO A 303 -7.62 -2.68 -3.75
CA PRO A 303 -9.00 -3.03 -3.37
C PRO A 303 -9.90 -1.80 -3.14
N PHE A 304 -9.38 -0.73 -2.55
CA PHE A 304 -10.13 0.51 -2.33
C PHE A 304 -10.53 1.26 -3.63
N ARG A 305 -9.93 0.94 -4.79
CA ARG A 305 -10.35 1.51 -6.08
C ARG A 305 -11.73 1.04 -6.47
N PHE A 306 -12.08 -0.18 -6.11
CA PHE A 306 -13.44 -0.71 -6.30
C PHE A 306 -14.44 0.01 -5.39
N LEU A 307 -14.04 0.36 -4.16
CA LEU A 307 -14.85 1.18 -3.26
C LEU A 307 -15.12 2.57 -3.85
N SER A 308 -14.10 3.24 -4.41
CA SER A 308 -14.29 4.53 -5.08
C SER A 308 -15.30 4.43 -6.21
N ALA A 309 -15.17 3.41 -7.07
CA ALA A 309 -16.10 3.20 -8.17
C ALA A 309 -17.52 2.88 -7.67
N TYR A 310 -17.64 2.08 -6.62
CA TYR A 310 -18.91 1.74 -5.99
C TYR A 310 -19.63 2.98 -5.44
N ARG A 311 -18.92 3.87 -4.75
CA ARG A 311 -19.45 5.15 -4.23
C ARG A 311 -19.96 6.05 -5.36
N GLU A 312 -19.21 6.19 -6.45
CA GLU A 312 -19.61 7.00 -7.61
C GLU A 312 -20.90 6.51 -8.27
N LEU A 313 -21.29 5.27 -8.08
CA LEU A 313 -22.47 4.66 -8.66
C LEU A 313 -23.71 4.72 -7.76
N GLN A 314 -23.57 5.01 -6.47
CA GLN A 314 -24.71 5.02 -5.53
C GLN A 314 -25.81 6.01 -5.94
N ASP A 315 -25.42 7.18 -6.47
CA ASP A 315 -26.33 8.22 -6.91
C ASP A 315 -26.64 8.16 -8.42
N CYS A 316 -26.28 7.07 -9.09
CA CYS A 316 -26.52 6.91 -10.51
C CYS A 316 -27.97 6.47 -10.79
N ALA A 317 -28.71 7.29 -11.55
CA ALA A 317 -30.11 7.04 -11.86
C ALA A 317 -30.38 5.97 -12.93
N ASN A 318 -29.35 5.25 -13.41
CA ASN A 318 -29.51 4.21 -14.44
C ASN A 318 -30.10 2.93 -13.84
N GLY A 319 -31.15 2.37 -14.46
CA GLY A 319 -31.83 1.16 -13.98
C GLY A 319 -30.97 -0.10 -13.92
N ASN A 320 -29.85 -0.14 -14.65
CA ASN A 320 -28.92 -1.26 -14.70
C ASN A 320 -27.70 -1.09 -13.78
N VAL A 321 -27.67 -0.05 -12.94
CA VAL A 321 -26.55 0.22 -12.02
C VAL A 321 -26.24 -0.96 -11.10
N TRP A 322 -27.28 -1.68 -10.67
CA TRP A 322 -27.16 -2.86 -9.81
C TRP A 322 -26.25 -3.96 -10.39
N LEU A 323 -26.30 -4.17 -11.72
CA LEU A 323 -25.47 -5.16 -12.40
C LEU A 323 -23.98 -4.82 -12.29
N ILE A 324 -23.63 -3.54 -12.42
CA ILE A 324 -22.25 -3.07 -12.30
C ILE A 324 -21.80 -3.07 -10.83
N MET A 325 -22.68 -2.72 -9.89
CA MET A 325 -22.37 -2.78 -8.45
C MET A 325 -22.11 -4.21 -8.00
N GLN A 326 -22.89 -5.19 -8.48
CA GLN A 326 -22.63 -6.61 -8.23
C GLN A 326 -21.27 -7.04 -8.81
N ALA A 327 -20.95 -6.65 -10.04
CA ALA A 327 -19.66 -6.97 -10.65
C ALA A 327 -18.48 -6.37 -9.88
N LEU A 328 -18.64 -5.18 -9.25
CA LEU A 328 -17.62 -4.58 -8.39
C LEU A 328 -17.44 -5.37 -7.08
N GLU A 329 -18.51 -5.90 -6.48
CA GLU A 329 -18.42 -6.80 -5.31
C GLU A 329 -17.65 -8.08 -5.65
N GLU A 330 -17.93 -8.69 -6.81
CA GLU A 330 -17.20 -9.87 -7.28
C GLU A 330 -15.73 -9.55 -7.59
N ALA A 331 -15.47 -8.38 -8.18
CA ALA A 331 -14.12 -7.92 -8.50
C ALA A 331 -13.26 -7.71 -7.24
N VAL A 332 -13.79 -7.07 -6.20
CA VAL A 332 -13.03 -6.86 -4.96
C VAL A 332 -12.72 -8.17 -4.24
N VAL A 333 -13.65 -9.13 -4.26
CA VAL A 333 -13.39 -10.50 -3.75
C VAL A 333 -12.25 -11.16 -4.51
N ALA A 334 -12.20 -10.98 -5.83
CA ALA A 334 -11.16 -11.56 -6.68
C ALA A 334 -9.75 -10.98 -6.43
N THR A 335 -9.63 -9.78 -5.84
CA THR A 335 -8.31 -9.20 -5.51
C THR A 335 -7.55 -10.01 -4.45
N ALA A 336 -8.26 -10.70 -3.55
CA ALA A 336 -7.69 -11.36 -2.38
C ALA A 336 -8.07 -12.86 -2.32
N GLN A 337 -7.97 -13.56 -3.44
CA GLN A 337 -8.37 -14.98 -3.52
C GLN A 337 -7.49 -15.91 -2.66
N ASN A 338 -6.23 -15.58 -2.43
CA ASN A 338 -5.24 -16.44 -1.80
C ASN A 338 -4.71 -15.84 -0.48
N ILE A 339 -5.60 -15.61 0.49
CA ILE A 339 -5.16 -15.24 1.85
C ILE A 339 -4.83 -16.53 2.60
N ALA A 340 -3.54 -16.81 2.78
CA ALA A 340 -3.05 -17.96 3.51
C ALA A 340 -3.05 -17.73 5.03
N GLY A 341 -3.02 -18.81 5.81
CA GLY A 341 -2.95 -18.76 7.27
C GLY A 341 -4.28 -18.58 8.00
N PHE A 342 -5.42 -18.70 7.27
CA PHE A 342 -6.76 -18.60 7.83
C PHE A 342 -7.60 -19.80 7.38
N ASP A 343 -7.76 -20.75 8.26
CA ASP A 343 -8.68 -21.87 8.06
C ASP A 343 -10.08 -21.57 8.62
N GLU A 344 -10.98 -22.51 8.47
CA GLU A 344 -12.36 -22.36 8.94
C GLU A 344 -12.51 -22.34 10.47
N HIS A 345 -11.47 -22.72 11.22
CA HIS A 345 -11.46 -22.76 12.67
C HIS A 345 -10.77 -21.55 13.29
N THR A 346 -9.99 -20.78 12.50
CA THR A 346 -9.24 -19.62 12.99
C THR A 346 -10.19 -18.53 13.50
N ARG A 347 -10.03 -18.15 14.77
CA ARG A 347 -10.80 -17.09 15.43
C ARG A 347 -10.07 -15.76 15.27
N VAL A 348 -10.72 -14.80 14.62
CA VAL A 348 -10.11 -13.52 14.25
C VAL A 348 -10.90 -12.35 14.84
N LEU A 349 -10.18 -11.38 15.41
CA LEU A 349 -10.74 -10.07 15.72
C LEU A 349 -10.21 -9.05 14.71
N LEU A 350 -11.10 -8.26 14.12
CA LEU A 350 -10.81 -7.17 13.19
C LEU A 350 -11.24 -5.85 13.82
N ALA A 351 -10.28 -4.99 14.15
CA ALA A 351 -10.51 -3.68 14.75
C ALA A 351 -10.04 -2.58 13.80
N CYS A 352 -10.97 -1.70 13.40
CA CYS A 352 -10.68 -0.57 12.53
C CYS A 352 -10.68 0.73 13.34
N ASP A 353 -9.58 1.46 13.22
CA ASP A 353 -9.38 2.78 13.80
C ASP A 353 -10.20 3.82 13.04
N VAL A 354 -11.00 4.61 13.76
CA VAL A 354 -11.80 5.71 13.21
C VAL A 354 -11.35 7.08 13.73
N SER A 355 -10.15 7.16 14.29
CA SER A 355 -9.60 8.43 14.79
C SER A 355 -9.53 9.51 13.70
N GLY A 356 -9.45 10.77 14.10
CA GLY A 356 -9.44 11.90 13.18
C GLY A 356 -8.29 11.89 12.18
N SER A 357 -7.14 11.29 12.53
CA SER A 357 -6.00 11.10 11.63
C SER A 357 -6.26 10.08 10.52
N MET A 358 -7.12 9.08 10.79
CA MET A 358 -7.55 8.08 9.82
C MET A 358 -8.58 8.60 8.80
N CYS A 359 -9.37 9.63 9.17
CA CYS A 359 -10.36 10.28 8.30
C CYS A 359 -9.72 11.36 7.40
N ARG A 360 -8.57 11.04 6.81
CA ARG A 360 -7.85 11.92 5.87
C ARG A 360 -7.64 11.22 4.53
N PRO A 361 -7.78 11.96 3.42
CA PRO A 361 -7.51 11.43 2.10
C PRO A 361 -6.09 10.87 1.99
N ILE A 362 -5.94 9.70 1.36
CA ILE A 362 -4.64 9.06 1.11
C ILE A 362 -3.76 9.83 0.11
N SER A 363 -4.33 10.81 -0.61
CA SER A 363 -3.62 11.76 -1.46
C SER A 363 -4.50 12.98 -1.75
N GLU A 364 -3.89 14.10 -2.15
CA GLU A 364 -4.58 15.39 -2.37
C GLU A 364 -5.83 15.34 -3.27
N LYS A 365 -5.84 14.42 -4.24
CA LYS A 365 -6.96 14.27 -5.20
C LYS A 365 -7.83 13.06 -4.91
N SER A 366 -7.61 12.37 -3.80
CA SER A 366 -8.37 11.18 -3.43
C SER A 366 -9.57 11.53 -2.56
N THR A 367 -10.68 10.87 -2.81
CA THR A 367 -11.83 10.82 -1.90
C THR A 367 -11.75 9.61 -0.95
N VAL A 368 -10.72 8.77 -1.12
CA VAL A 368 -10.47 7.61 -0.26
C VAL A 368 -9.62 8.04 0.92
N GLU A 369 -10.03 7.67 2.10
CA GLU A 369 -9.37 7.92 3.37
C GLU A 369 -8.55 6.69 3.83
N ALA A 370 -7.63 6.88 4.78
CA ALA A 370 -6.92 5.76 5.38
C ALA A 370 -7.88 4.77 6.08
N TYR A 371 -8.93 5.30 6.69
CA TYR A 371 -10.01 4.51 7.27
C TYR A 371 -10.69 3.59 6.24
N ASP A 372 -10.99 4.11 5.04
CA ASP A 372 -11.57 3.30 3.95
C ASP A 372 -10.68 2.12 3.57
N VAL A 373 -9.37 2.35 3.50
CA VAL A 373 -8.41 1.28 3.19
C VAL A 373 -8.46 0.20 4.28
N GLY A 374 -8.46 0.61 5.55
CA GLY A 374 -8.56 -0.31 6.68
C GLY A 374 -9.84 -1.14 6.65
N LEU A 375 -10.98 -0.49 6.38
CA LEU A 375 -12.28 -1.18 6.28
C LEU A 375 -12.31 -2.20 5.13
N VAL A 376 -11.80 -1.84 3.95
CA VAL A 376 -11.77 -2.76 2.80
C VAL A 376 -10.92 -3.98 3.12
N LEU A 377 -9.71 -3.78 3.68
CA LEU A 377 -8.82 -4.89 4.06
C LEU A 377 -9.47 -5.77 5.16
N ALA A 378 -10.10 -5.16 6.16
CA ALA A 378 -10.81 -5.88 7.21
C ALA A 378 -11.98 -6.71 6.65
N MET A 379 -12.76 -6.16 5.72
CA MET A 379 -13.89 -6.87 5.13
C MET A 379 -13.46 -7.98 4.17
N LEU A 380 -12.32 -7.84 3.49
CA LEU A 380 -11.69 -8.94 2.74
C LEU A 380 -11.34 -10.11 3.66
N LEU A 381 -10.71 -9.86 4.81
CA LEU A 381 -10.44 -10.89 5.81
C LEU A 381 -11.71 -11.50 6.37
N LYS A 382 -12.73 -10.69 6.68
CA LYS A 382 -14.02 -11.17 7.17
C LYS A 382 -14.70 -12.11 6.17
N ASN A 383 -14.60 -11.83 4.89
CA ASN A 383 -15.14 -12.70 3.83
C ASN A 383 -14.47 -14.09 3.82
N ARG A 384 -13.19 -14.17 4.25
CA ARG A 384 -12.40 -15.41 4.25
C ARG A 384 -12.54 -16.23 5.54
N CYS A 385 -12.83 -15.60 6.68
CA CYS A 385 -12.84 -16.24 7.98
C CYS A 385 -14.25 -16.52 8.46
N LYS A 386 -14.49 -17.67 9.08
CA LYS A 386 -15.82 -18.04 9.63
C LYS A 386 -16.08 -17.46 11.01
N HIS A 387 -15.07 -17.45 11.88
CA HIS A 387 -15.19 -17.01 13.28
C HIS A 387 -14.57 -15.63 13.46
N VAL A 388 -15.33 -14.59 13.14
CA VAL A 388 -14.84 -13.20 13.13
C VAL A 388 -15.66 -12.33 14.06
N VAL A 389 -14.96 -11.63 14.97
CA VAL A 389 -15.46 -10.45 15.66
C VAL A 389 -14.91 -9.22 14.93
N SER A 390 -15.78 -8.36 14.43
CA SER A 390 -15.40 -7.12 13.75
C SER A 390 -15.99 -5.91 14.43
N GLY A 391 -15.26 -4.78 14.39
CA GLY A 391 -15.74 -3.54 14.98
C GLY A 391 -14.84 -2.34 14.69
N ILE A 392 -15.22 -1.21 15.27
CA ILE A 392 -14.52 0.06 15.18
C ILE A 392 -14.14 0.55 16.57
N PHE A 393 -13.04 1.30 16.64
CA PHE A 393 -12.60 1.93 17.89
C PHE A 393 -12.18 3.39 17.67
N GLY A 394 -12.42 4.17 18.70
CA GLY A 394 -12.08 5.57 18.85
C GLY A 394 -11.93 5.85 20.34
N ASP A 395 -12.78 6.71 20.94
CA ASP A 395 -12.89 6.89 22.39
C ASP A 395 -13.33 5.59 23.09
N SER A 396 -14.07 4.75 22.38
CA SER A 396 -14.58 3.44 22.85
C SER A 396 -14.40 2.36 21.77
N TRP A 397 -14.59 1.09 22.16
CA TRP A 397 -14.66 -0.04 21.25
C TRP A 397 -16.10 -0.47 21.04
N LYS A 398 -16.49 -0.69 19.79
CA LYS A 398 -17.82 -1.17 19.42
C LYS A 398 -17.75 -2.33 18.44
N VAL A 399 -18.30 -3.49 18.86
CA VAL A 399 -18.49 -4.64 17.97
C VAL A 399 -19.60 -4.33 16.96
N ILE A 400 -19.33 -4.56 15.68
CA ILE A 400 -20.29 -4.39 14.60
C ILE A 400 -20.39 -5.71 13.84
N ASN A 401 -21.57 -6.33 13.92
CA ASN A 401 -21.86 -7.56 13.19
C ASN A 401 -22.17 -7.23 11.72
N MET A 402 -21.32 -7.72 10.82
CA MET A 402 -21.49 -7.59 9.38
C MET A 402 -21.64 -8.97 8.74
N PRO A 403 -22.38 -9.09 7.62
CA PRO A 403 -22.38 -10.31 6.81
C PRO A 403 -20.97 -10.67 6.33
N ALA A 404 -20.74 -11.93 6.01
CA ALA A 404 -19.47 -12.35 5.40
C ALA A 404 -19.38 -11.97 3.92
N SER A 405 -20.52 -11.81 3.24
CA SER A 405 -20.61 -11.38 1.84
C SER A 405 -20.92 -9.88 1.73
N GLY A 406 -20.68 -9.30 0.57
CA GLY A 406 -20.94 -7.88 0.34
C GLY A 406 -19.84 -7.00 0.94
N ILE A 407 -18.61 -7.11 0.44
CA ILE A 407 -17.44 -6.39 1.01
C ILE A 407 -17.64 -4.87 0.92
N LEU A 408 -17.95 -4.35 -0.26
CA LEU A 408 -18.10 -2.90 -0.49
C LEU A 408 -19.31 -2.33 0.23
N SER A 409 -20.44 -3.05 0.22
CA SER A 409 -21.64 -2.67 0.95
C SER A 409 -21.42 -2.69 2.47
N ASN A 410 -20.68 -3.67 3.01
CA ASN A 410 -20.30 -3.71 4.42
C ASN A 410 -19.40 -2.55 4.81
N VAL A 411 -18.41 -2.19 3.96
CA VAL A 411 -17.55 -1.02 4.17
C VAL A 411 -18.40 0.25 4.29
N MET A 412 -19.37 0.44 3.40
CA MET A 412 -20.28 1.60 3.46
C MET A 412 -21.09 1.66 4.74
N GLN A 413 -21.58 0.51 5.21
CA GLN A 413 -22.31 0.43 6.48
C GLN A 413 -21.40 0.73 7.68
N MET A 414 -20.16 0.23 7.70
CA MET A 414 -19.21 0.53 8.78
C MET A 414 -18.80 2.02 8.75
N TYR A 415 -18.53 2.57 7.57
CA TYR A 415 -18.19 3.97 7.39
C TYR A 415 -19.26 4.91 7.95
N SER A 416 -20.55 4.63 7.70
CA SER A 416 -21.67 5.43 8.22
C SER A 416 -21.79 5.45 9.74
N ARG A 417 -21.04 4.59 10.44
CA ARG A 417 -21.09 4.40 11.91
C ARG A 417 -19.85 4.94 12.63
N GLU A 418 -18.92 5.59 11.94
CA GLU A 418 -17.65 6.08 12.50
C GLU A 418 -17.84 6.96 13.74
N GLY A 419 -18.81 7.88 13.72
CA GLY A 419 -19.10 8.79 14.82
C GLY A 419 -19.66 8.13 16.10
N GLU A 420 -20.00 6.82 16.06
CA GLU A 420 -20.60 6.12 17.22
C GLU A 420 -19.60 5.84 18.36
N VAL A 421 -18.30 5.94 18.12
CA VAL A 421 -17.25 5.59 19.09
C VAL A 421 -16.33 6.76 19.47
N GLY A 422 -16.55 7.96 18.89
CA GLY A 422 -15.65 9.10 19.03
C GLY A 422 -14.40 8.98 18.17
N TYR A 423 -13.51 9.96 18.26
CA TYR A 423 -12.38 10.12 17.32
C TYR A 423 -10.99 10.06 17.96
N SER A 424 -10.89 9.71 19.26
CA SER A 424 -9.59 9.39 19.91
C SER A 424 -9.13 7.99 19.51
N THR A 425 -7.87 7.63 19.87
CA THR A 425 -7.26 6.37 19.42
C THR A 425 -6.98 5.44 20.61
N ASN A 426 -8.03 5.01 21.33
CA ASN A 426 -7.91 4.13 22.48
C ASN A 426 -7.89 2.64 22.10
N GLY A 427 -6.85 2.22 21.35
CA GLY A 427 -6.71 0.83 20.89
C GLY A 427 -6.67 -0.22 21.99
N TYR A 428 -6.20 0.14 23.20
CA TYR A 428 -6.20 -0.76 24.36
C TYR A 428 -7.58 -1.32 24.71
N LYS A 429 -8.67 -0.57 24.46
CA LYS A 429 -10.05 -1.01 24.74
C LYS A 429 -10.50 -2.21 23.93
N VAL A 430 -9.89 -2.42 22.77
CA VAL A 430 -10.12 -3.60 21.94
C VAL A 430 -9.63 -4.86 22.66
N ILE A 431 -8.42 -4.81 23.20
CA ILE A 431 -7.80 -5.94 23.92
C ILE A 431 -8.45 -6.12 25.30
N GLU A 432 -8.75 -5.02 26.01
CA GLU A 432 -9.47 -5.04 27.28
C GLU A 432 -10.83 -5.74 27.14
N TYR A 433 -11.55 -5.50 26.04
CA TYR A 433 -12.82 -6.18 25.75
C TYR A 433 -12.64 -7.71 25.67
N LEU A 434 -11.64 -8.19 24.93
CA LEU A 434 -11.33 -9.62 24.82
C LEU A 434 -11.01 -10.22 26.20
N ARG A 435 -10.12 -9.55 26.94
CA ARG A 435 -9.67 -9.99 28.26
C ARG A 435 -10.82 -10.04 29.27
N ARG A 436 -11.59 -8.96 29.39
CA ARG A 436 -12.72 -8.89 30.35
C ARG A 436 -13.82 -9.91 30.06
N ARG A 437 -14.08 -10.19 28.78
CA ARG A 437 -15.07 -11.18 28.35
C ARG A 437 -14.53 -12.61 28.25
N LYS A 438 -13.23 -12.79 28.53
CA LYS A 438 -12.54 -14.09 28.42
C LYS A 438 -12.69 -14.73 27.04
N ILE A 439 -12.64 -13.92 25.98
CA ILE A 439 -12.72 -14.38 24.59
C ILE A 439 -11.30 -14.64 24.11
N ALA A 440 -10.98 -15.90 23.81
CA ALA A 440 -9.70 -16.26 23.20
C ALA A 440 -9.79 -16.14 21.68
N MET A 441 -8.91 -15.33 21.09
CA MET A 441 -8.71 -15.20 19.64
C MET A 441 -7.37 -15.82 19.25
N ASP A 442 -7.30 -16.38 18.05
CA ASP A 442 -6.05 -16.87 17.49
C ASP A 442 -5.27 -15.70 16.85
N LYS A 443 -6.00 -14.76 16.23
CA LYS A 443 -5.41 -13.58 15.58
C LYS A 443 -6.21 -12.32 15.92
N VAL A 444 -5.49 -11.27 16.29
CA VAL A 444 -6.03 -9.92 16.49
C VAL A 444 -5.42 -9.01 15.42
N MET A 445 -6.26 -8.36 14.64
CA MET A 445 -5.85 -7.49 13.54
C MET A 445 -6.36 -6.08 13.79
N ILE A 446 -5.46 -5.12 13.88
CA ILE A 446 -5.76 -3.72 14.14
C ILE A 446 -5.31 -2.90 12.93
N PHE A 447 -6.26 -2.24 12.28
CA PHE A 447 -6.04 -1.34 11.13
C PHE A 447 -6.01 0.09 11.64
N THR A 448 -4.84 0.76 11.57
CA THR A 448 -4.59 2.02 12.26
C THR A 448 -3.44 2.79 11.59
N ASP A 449 -3.20 4.04 12.00
CA ASP A 449 -1.98 4.79 11.69
C ASP A 449 -0.89 4.64 12.77
N CYS A 450 -1.13 3.74 13.74
CA CYS A 450 -0.25 3.47 14.89
C CYS A 450 -0.04 4.67 15.84
N GLN A 451 -0.85 5.73 15.75
CA GLN A 451 -0.77 6.89 16.63
C GLN A 451 -1.80 6.76 17.77
N MET A 452 -1.58 5.76 18.66
CA MET A 452 -2.48 5.54 19.79
C MET A 452 -2.42 6.73 20.75
N TRP A 453 -3.59 7.14 21.21
CA TRP A 453 -3.74 8.05 22.33
C TRP A 453 -4.20 7.24 23.53
N ASP A 454 -3.26 6.67 24.23
CA ASP A 454 -3.56 5.93 25.43
C ASP A 454 -4.06 6.90 26.49
N SER A 455 -5.26 6.64 26.98
CA SER A 455 -5.96 7.54 27.91
C SER A 455 -5.08 7.94 29.08
N THR A 456 -4.91 9.24 29.26
CA THR A 456 -4.22 9.82 30.42
C THR A 456 -4.94 9.52 31.74
N ASP A 457 -6.23 9.15 31.68
CA ASP A 457 -7.05 8.95 32.87
C ASP A 457 -6.86 7.58 33.53
N ASP A 458 -6.55 6.55 32.75
CA ASP A 458 -6.42 5.16 33.23
C ASP A 458 -4.98 4.64 33.24
N ASN A 459 -4.01 5.36 32.70
CA ASN A 459 -2.62 4.92 32.49
C ASN A 459 -2.48 3.55 31.81
N LYS A 460 -3.44 3.18 30.96
CA LYS A 460 -3.46 1.90 30.25
C LYS A 460 -2.93 2.07 28.84
N THR A 461 -2.01 1.21 28.46
CA THR A 461 -1.47 1.16 27.11
C THR A 461 -1.93 -0.09 26.37
N LEU A 462 -1.88 -0.06 25.04
CA LEU A 462 -2.12 -1.24 24.22
C LEU A 462 -1.12 -2.36 24.56
N GLN A 463 0.15 -1.98 24.87
CA GLN A 463 1.19 -2.92 25.28
C GLN A 463 0.85 -3.63 26.58
N ASP A 464 0.36 -2.91 27.61
CA ASP A 464 0.00 -3.51 28.89
C ASP A 464 -1.19 -4.46 28.76
N GLU A 465 -2.23 -4.04 28.07
CA GLU A 465 -3.42 -4.90 27.84
C GLU A 465 -3.05 -6.13 26.99
N TRP A 466 -2.20 -6.00 25.99
CA TRP A 466 -1.73 -7.15 25.21
C TRP A 466 -0.93 -8.12 26.09
N THR A 467 -0.05 -7.62 26.94
CA THR A 467 0.73 -8.45 27.88
C THR A 467 -0.19 -9.24 28.82
N MET A 468 -1.22 -8.59 29.36
CA MET A 468 -2.22 -9.25 30.21
C MET A 468 -3.08 -10.26 29.43
N TYR A 469 -3.44 -9.93 28.19
CA TYR A 469 -4.21 -10.83 27.33
C TYR A 469 -3.43 -12.09 26.95
N LYS A 470 -2.14 -11.96 26.68
CA LYS A 470 -1.25 -13.10 26.39
C LYS A 470 -1.16 -14.11 27.52
N ALA A 471 -1.30 -13.68 28.78
CA ALA A 471 -1.38 -14.60 29.90
C ALA A 471 -2.63 -15.51 29.86
N MET A 472 -3.72 -15.03 29.24
CA MET A 472 -4.96 -15.79 29.04
C MET A 472 -4.99 -16.57 27.73
N ALA A 473 -4.42 -16.01 26.67
CA ALA A 473 -4.39 -16.57 25.33
C ALA A 473 -2.93 -16.64 24.78
N PRO A 474 -2.09 -17.56 25.27
CA PRO A 474 -0.64 -17.59 24.97
C PRO A 474 -0.31 -17.74 23.48
N GLN A 475 -1.19 -18.36 22.69
CA GLN A 475 -0.98 -18.59 21.26
C GLN A 475 -1.49 -17.44 20.37
N ALA A 476 -2.18 -16.45 20.96
CA ALA A 476 -2.72 -15.33 20.19
C ALA A 476 -1.59 -14.52 19.54
N LYS A 477 -1.80 -14.13 18.28
CA LYS A 477 -0.91 -13.24 17.52
C LYS A 477 -1.61 -11.91 17.27
N LEU A 478 -0.86 -10.81 17.31
CA LEU A 478 -1.35 -9.47 17.01
C LEU A 478 -0.66 -8.92 15.77
N TYR A 479 -1.47 -8.47 14.81
CA TYR A 479 -1.01 -7.84 13.58
C TYR A 479 -1.49 -6.38 13.56
N LEU A 480 -0.54 -5.47 13.55
CA LEU A 480 -0.79 -4.05 13.32
C LEU A 480 -0.69 -3.78 11.82
N PHE A 481 -1.78 -3.33 11.21
CA PHE A 481 -1.78 -2.85 9.84
C PHE A 481 -1.59 -1.34 9.85
N ASP A 482 -0.34 -0.91 9.62
CA ASP A 482 0.01 0.50 9.49
C ASP A 482 -0.40 1.02 8.11
N LEU A 483 -1.38 1.92 8.09
CA LEU A 483 -1.96 2.47 6.86
C LEU A 483 -1.40 3.84 6.50
N VAL A 484 -0.54 4.43 7.34
CA VAL A 484 -0.05 5.80 7.14
C VAL A 484 1.47 5.91 7.21
N GLY A 485 2.16 5.09 8.02
CA GLY A 485 3.61 5.00 8.04
C GLY A 485 4.31 6.15 8.74
N TYR A 486 3.91 6.47 9.97
CA TYR A 486 4.62 7.47 10.80
C TYR A 486 5.90 6.96 11.45
N GLY A 487 6.21 5.66 11.33
CA GLY A 487 7.49 5.09 11.74
C GLY A 487 7.60 4.71 13.21
N GLN A 488 6.48 4.58 13.90
CA GLN A 488 6.41 4.19 15.31
C GLN A 488 5.41 3.05 15.48
N SER A 489 5.57 2.28 16.55
CA SER A 489 4.64 1.21 16.90
C SER A 489 4.13 1.38 18.33
N PRO A 490 2.83 1.17 18.59
CA PRO A 490 2.29 1.17 19.95
C PRO A 490 2.71 -0.07 20.76
N LEU A 491 3.33 -1.05 20.14
CA LEU A 491 3.75 -2.32 20.73
C LEU A 491 5.22 -2.61 20.42
N LYS A 492 5.91 -3.31 21.32
CA LYS A 492 7.26 -3.83 21.05
C LYS A 492 7.22 -4.92 19.99
N MET A 493 8.03 -4.72 18.94
CA MET A 493 8.18 -5.69 17.83
C MET A 493 9.15 -6.85 18.12
N LEU A 494 9.65 -6.96 19.36
CA LEU A 494 10.65 -7.95 19.75
C LEU A 494 10.07 -9.33 20.07
N ASP A 495 8.76 -9.41 20.29
CA ASP A 495 8.08 -10.67 20.58
C ASP A 495 7.50 -11.24 19.30
N ASN A 496 7.68 -12.53 19.05
CA ASN A 496 7.19 -13.25 17.86
C ASN A 496 5.67 -13.21 17.69
N ASP A 497 4.95 -12.65 18.67
CA ASP A 497 3.49 -12.60 18.70
C ASP A 497 2.92 -11.26 18.21
N VAL A 498 3.78 -10.28 17.94
CA VAL A 498 3.38 -8.96 17.42
C VAL A 498 4.14 -8.67 16.14
N ALA A 499 3.40 -8.39 15.07
CA ALA A 499 3.96 -8.01 13.78
C ALA A 499 3.29 -6.74 13.25
N LEU A 500 4.09 -5.87 12.61
CA LEU A 500 3.61 -4.70 11.90
C LEU A 500 3.68 -4.98 10.40
N ILE A 501 2.56 -4.81 9.72
CA ILE A 501 2.42 -4.90 8.27
C ILE A 501 1.97 -3.54 7.78
N ALA A 502 2.59 -3.01 6.72
CA ALA A 502 2.18 -1.73 6.16
C ALA A 502 1.70 -1.87 4.72
N GLY A 503 0.84 -0.95 4.27
CA GLY A 503 0.44 -0.82 2.88
C GLY A 503 -1.06 -0.84 2.62
N TRP A 504 -1.41 -0.57 1.37
CA TRP A 504 -2.80 -0.39 0.91
C TRP A 504 -3.28 -1.48 -0.06
N SER A 505 -2.42 -2.40 -0.43
CA SER A 505 -2.71 -3.49 -1.35
C SER A 505 -3.16 -4.74 -0.59
N ASP A 506 -3.98 -5.58 -1.25
CA ASP A 506 -4.24 -6.96 -0.85
C ASP A 506 -2.95 -7.78 -0.63
N LYS A 507 -1.82 -7.33 -1.21
CA LYS A 507 -0.50 -7.94 -1.03
C LYS A 507 0.05 -7.86 0.40
N VAL A 508 -0.56 -7.06 1.27
CA VAL A 508 -0.31 -7.13 2.72
C VAL A 508 -0.62 -8.53 3.30
N PHE A 509 -1.51 -9.28 2.66
CA PHE A 509 -1.86 -10.64 3.07
C PHE A 509 -0.79 -11.68 2.68
N ASP A 510 -0.02 -11.44 1.62
CA ASP A 510 1.13 -12.27 1.28
C ASP A 510 2.20 -12.21 2.41
N MET A 511 2.30 -11.05 3.09
CA MET A 511 3.18 -10.88 4.24
C MET A 511 2.67 -11.62 5.49
N LEU A 512 1.36 -11.76 5.66
CA LEU A 512 0.81 -12.59 6.75
C LEU A 512 1.29 -14.04 6.65
N GLU A 513 1.26 -14.62 5.46
CA GLU A 513 1.75 -15.97 5.22
C GLU A 513 3.24 -16.11 5.57
N ALA A 514 4.05 -15.17 5.14
CA ALA A 514 5.48 -15.15 5.45
C ALA A 514 5.75 -15.07 6.96
N LEU A 515 5.04 -14.19 7.67
CA LEU A 515 5.12 -14.06 9.12
C LEU A 515 4.66 -15.32 9.86
N GLU A 516 3.59 -15.98 9.40
CA GLU A 516 3.12 -17.25 9.95
C GLU A 516 4.16 -18.36 9.80
N ASN A 517 4.95 -18.33 8.72
CA ASN A 517 6.05 -19.24 8.45
C ASN A 517 7.38 -18.85 9.14
N GLY A 518 7.37 -17.83 10.00
CA GLY A 518 8.51 -17.40 10.81
C GLY A 518 9.52 -16.49 10.10
N SER A 519 9.21 -15.98 8.90
CA SER A 519 10.00 -14.95 8.22
C SER A 519 9.66 -13.56 8.75
N SER A 520 10.62 -12.63 8.72
CA SER A 520 10.34 -11.21 8.95
C SER A 520 10.04 -10.50 7.61
N ILE A 521 9.36 -9.35 7.68
CA ILE A 521 9.08 -8.52 6.50
C ILE A 521 10.36 -8.07 5.81
N VAL A 522 11.37 -7.70 6.58
CA VAL A 522 12.69 -7.29 6.06
C VAL A 522 13.36 -8.46 5.32
N GLU A 523 13.29 -9.67 5.87
CA GLU A 523 13.82 -10.87 5.20
C GLU A 523 13.11 -11.19 3.89
N GLU A 524 11.78 -11.03 3.84
CA GLU A 524 11.01 -11.22 2.59
C GLU A 524 11.40 -10.21 1.51
N ILE A 525 11.62 -8.96 1.90
CA ILE A 525 12.10 -7.92 0.96
C ILE A 525 13.51 -8.26 0.46
N ARG A 526 14.39 -8.76 1.35
CA ARG A 526 15.76 -9.16 0.99
C ARG A 526 15.84 -10.35 0.03
N LYS A 527 14.77 -11.14 -0.13
CA LYS A 527 14.68 -12.22 -1.13
C LYS A 527 14.42 -11.69 -2.56
N ILE A 528 14.12 -10.41 -2.74
CA ILE A 528 13.90 -9.82 -4.06
C ILE A 528 15.20 -9.83 -4.86
N GLU A 529 15.16 -10.44 -6.03
CA GLU A 529 16.29 -10.46 -6.97
C GLU A 529 16.40 -9.11 -7.71
N LEU A 530 17.63 -8.61 -7.83
CA LEU A 530 17.98 -7.35 -8.50
C LEU A 530 18.59 -7.59 -9.87
#